data_5ba9f64f582573af95400e8ebf3665c4
#
_entry.id   5ba9f64f582573af95400e8ebf3665c4
#
_cell.length_a   1.000
_cell.length_b   1.000
_cell.length_c   1.000
_cell.angle_alpha   90.00
_cell.angle_beta   90.00
_cell.angle_gamma   90.00
#
_symmetry.space_group_name_H-M   'P 1'
#
loop_
_entity.id
_entity.type
_entity.pdbx_description
1 polymer ?
#
loop_
_entity_poly.entity_id
_entity_poly.type
_entity_poly.pdbx_seq_one_letter_code
_entity_poly.pdbx_strand_id
1 'polypeptide(L)'
;MVDEFIDPYLDLETGILRNFAGANTQEELRKAETDVAGMAELTLDDIPRSNNLAELQAIHKALFGKIYDWAGKIRTVDIKKGSEEFFLFVFQISEGAKFVFDELAKENTLKDLSKEDFVKRLAYFYEQVNFIHPFREGNGRTQRVFWNRVAADASYFIDWSQVVGGELDEASVEGREHHNLEPLEEMFARIVKPLF
;
A
#
# COMPACT_ATOMS: atom_id res chain seq x y z
N MET A 1 28.42 24.09 1.03
CA MET A 1 27.73 23.33 2.08
C MET A 1 26.63 22.57 1.32
N VAL A 2 26.62 21.27 1.40
CA VAL A 2 25.49 20.49 0.90
C VAL A 2 24.44 20.66 1.98
N ASP A 3 23.29 21.28 1.65
CA ASP A 3 22.16 21.34 2.58
C ASP A 3 21.80 19.90 2.91
N GLU A 4 21.94 19.51 4.17
CA GLU A 4 21.58 18.20 4.65
C GLU A 4 20.07 18.07 4.50
N PHE A 5 19.63 17.11 3.67
CA PHE A 5 18.21 16.89 3.45
C PHE A 5 17.55 16.45 4.75
N ILE A 6 16.68 17.29 5.28
CA ILE A 6 15.88 16.99 6.49
C ILE A 6 14.49 16.50 6.02
N ASP A 7 14.17 15.24 6.36
CA ASP A 7 12.85 14.70 6.10
C ASP A 7 11.79 15.42 6.97
N PRO A 8 10.85 16.17 6.37
CA PRO A 8 9.88 16.97 7.11
C PRO A 8 8.90 16.15 7.95
N TYR A 9 8.87 14.84 7.78
CA TYR A 9 8.01 13.92 8.53
C TYR A 9 8.65 13.45 9.84
N LEU A 10 9.97 13.61 10.02
CA LEU A 10 10.66 13.17 11.22
C LEU A 10 10.55 14.21 12.34
N ASP A 11 10.49 13.72 13.56
CA ASP A 11 10.79 14.49 14.74
C ASP A 11 12.31 14.51 14.93
N LEU A 12 12.88 15.72 15.04
CA LEU A 12 14.33 15.89 15.07
C LEU A 12 14.97 15.47 16.40
N GLU A 13 14.21 15.38 17.48
CA GLU A 13 14.70 14.97 18.80
C GLU A 13 14.73 13.43 18.91
N THR A 14 13.69 12.77 18.41
CA THR A 14 13.53 11.32 18.54
C THR A 14 14.00 10.54 17.30
N GLY A 15 14.10 11.19 16.15
CA GLY A 15 14.48 10.57 14.88
C GLY A 15 13.40 9.65 14.28
N ILE A 16 12.19 9.60 14.85
CA ILE A 16 11.07 8.84 14.31
C ILE A 16 10.02 9.74 13.65
N LEU A 17 9.05 9.17 12.95
CA LEU A 17 7.96 9.93 12.36
C LEU A 17 7.16 10.69 13.44
N ARG A 18 6.91 11.99 13.21
CA ARG A 18 6.05 12.80 14.09
C ARG A 18 4.66 12.18 14.16
N ASN A 19 4.16 12.00 15.37
CA ASN A 19 2.94 11.25 15.61
C ASN A 19 2.09 11.84 16.75
N PHE A 20 0.80 11.62 16.72
CA PHE A 20 -0.15 12.01 17.76
C PHE A 20 -0.23 11.01 18.91
N ALA A 21 0.38 9.81 18.75
CA ALA A 21 0.36 8.77 19.78
C ALA A 21 1.29 9.06 20.95
N GLY A 22 2.16 10.08 20.85
CA GLY A 22 3.18 10.38 21.84
C GLY A 22 4.30 9.34 21.91
N ALA A 23 4.46 8.53 20.86
CA ALA A 23 5.53 7.55 20.75
C ALA A 23 6.88 8.28 20.56
N ASN A 24 7.90 7.81 21.29
CA ASN A 24 9.26 8.33 21.22
C ASN A 24 10.27 7.30 20.69
N THR A 25 9.81 6.06 20.51
CA THR A 25 10.60 4.98 19.93
C THR A 25 9.87 4.34 18.74
N GLN A 26 10.64 3.73 17.84
CA GLN A 26 10.07 3.03 16.68
C GLN A 26 9.16 1.85 17.09
N GLU A 27 9.43 1.21 18.22
CA GLU A 27 8.62 0.11 18.75
C GLU A 27 7.27 0.60 19.26
N GLU A 28 7.26 1.69 20.04
CA GLU A 28 6.02 2.33 20.53
C GLU A 28 5.17 2.81 19.35
N LEU A 29 5.79 3.44 18.35
CA LEU A 29 5.10 3.92 17.16
C LEU A 29 4.46 2.76 16.38
N ARG A 30 5.20 1.68 16.15
CA ARG A 30 4.69 0.49 15.45
C ARG A 30 3.53 -0.15 16.19
N LYS A 31 3.60 -0.20 17.53
CA LYS A 31 2.50 -0.70 18.35
C LYS A 31 1.26 0.18 18.22
N ALA A 32 1.41 1.50 18.36
CA ALA A 32 0.32 2.44 18.19
C ALA A 32 -0.35 2.36 16.82
N GLU A 33 0.45 2.24 15.75
CA GLU A 33 -0.05 2.02 14.38
C GLU A 33 -0.89 0.74 14.25
N THR A 34 -0.43 -0.35 14.85
CA THR A 34 -1.13 -1.64 14.83
C THR A 34 -2.47 -1.55 15.56
N ASP A 35 -2.47 -0.98 16.76
CA ASP A 35 -3.66 -0.83 17.58
C ASP A 35 -4.71 0.06 16.89
N VAL A 36 -4.29 1.19 16.32
CA VAL A 36 -5.20 2.12 15.64
C VAL A 36 -5.72 1.55 14.31
N ALA A 37 -4.86 0.92 13.51
CA ALA A 37 -5.28 0.31 12.24
C ALA A 37 -6.32 -0.80 12.47
N GLY A 38 -6.14 -1.65 13.48
CA GLY A 38 -7.12 -2.69 13.84
C GLY A 38 -8.49 -2.11 14.22
N MET A 39 -8.53 -0.99 14.96
CA MET A 39 -9.78 -0.32 15.27
C MET A 39 -10.43 0.37 14.07
N ALA A 40 -9.63 0.85 13.12
CA ALA A 40 -10.13 1.54 11.93
C ALA A 40 -10.84 0.61 10.96
N GLU A 41 -10.55 -0.69 10.97
CA GLU A 41 -11.20 -1.69 10.11
C GLU A 41 -12.73 -1.66 10.21
N LEU A 42 -13.28 -1.28 11.39
CA LEU A 42 -14.72 -1.15 11.61
C LEU A 42 -15.38 0.01 10.83
N THR A 43 -14.62 0.94 10.30
CA THR A 43 -15.10 2.14 9.59
C THR A 43 -14.76 2.15 8.11
N LEU A 44 -14.09 1.10 7.61
CA LEU A 44 -13.65 1.05 6.21
C LEU A 44 -14.82 0.90 5.23
N ASP A 45 -15.92 0.28 5.64
CA ASP A 45 -17.09 0.07 4.78
C ASP A 45 -17.78 1.37 4.36
N ASP A 46 -17.64 2.44 5.16
CA ASP A 46 -18.18 3.77 4.84
C ASP A 46 -17.41 4.50 3.73
N ILE A 47 -16.23 3.99 3.34
CA ILE A 47 -15.40 4.61 2.30
C ILE A 47 -15.96 4.22 0.92
N PRO A 48 -16.27 5.21 0.05
CA PRO A 48 -16.74 4.93 -1.31
C PRO A 48 -15.73 4.09 -2.11
N ARG A 49 -16.23 3.11 -2.87
CA ARG A 49 -15.43 2.26 -3.75
C ARG A 49 -15.23 2.96 -5.10
N SER A 50 -14.25 3.82 -5.17
CA SER A 50 -13.90 4.55 -6.41
C SER A 50 -12.80 3.88 -7.22
N ASN A 51 -12.17 2.82 -6.67
CA ASN A 51 -11.12 2.02 -7.29
C ASN A 51 -9.98 2.88 -7.89
N ASN A 52 -9.58 3.92 -7.17
CA ASN A 52 -8.56 4.87 -7.62
C ASN A 52 -7.74 5.45 -6.45
N LEU A 53 -6.85 6.40 -6.76
CA LEU A 53 -6.00 7.05 -5.75
C LEU A 53 -6.80 7.71 -4.62
N ALA A 54 -7.99 8.25 -4.90
CA ALA A 54 -8.80 8.89 -3.86
C ALA A 54 -9.31 7.87 -2.82
N GLU A 55 -9.67 6.66 -3.24
CA GLU A 55 -10.00 5.57 -2.32
C GLU A 55 -8.78 5.15 -1.50
N LEU A 56 -7.61 4.98 -2.13
CA LEU A 56 -6.37 4.68 -1.42
C LEU A 56 -6.06 5.74 -0.34
N GLN A 57 -6.22 7.02 -0.67
CA GLN A 57 -6.04 8.13 0.27
C GLN A 57 -7.07 8.10 1.41
N ALA A 58 -8.33 7.79 1.12
CA ALA A 58 -9.38 7.68 2.13
C ALA A 58 -9.12 6.50 3.09
N ILE A 59 -8.72 5.34 2.56
CA ILE A 59 -8.31 4.17 3.36
C ILE A 59 -7.11 4.53 4.24
N HIS A 60 -6.06 5.12 3.66
CA HIS A 60 -4.88 5.54 4.43
C HIS A 60 -5.25 6.52 5.55
N LYS A 61 -6.13 7.48 5.28
CA LYS A 61 -6.61 8.44 6.28
C LYS A 61 -7.39 7.75 7.39
N ALA A 62 -8.24 6.77 7.06
CA ALA A 62 -8.99 6.00 8.06
C ALA A 62 -8.05 5.20 8.97
N LEU A 63 -7.06 4.50 8.38
CA LEU A 63 -6.10 3.68 9.12
C LEU A 63 -5.15 4.49 10.01
N PHE A 64 -4.71 5.67 9.58
CA PHE A 64 -3.59 6.39 10.20
C PHE A 64 -3.91 7.81 10.67
N GLY A 65 -5.12 8.31 10.45
CA GLY A 65 -5.49 9.69 10.78
C GLY A 65 -5.44 10.03 12.27
N LYS A 66 -5.46 9.03 13.15
CA LYS A 66 -5.26 9.20 14.59
C LYS A 66 -3.79 9.15 15.01
N ILE A 67 -2.89 8.77 14.08
CA ILE A 67 -1.45 8.68 14.32
C ILE A 67 -0.71 9.83 13.64
N TYR A 68 -1.10 10.19 12.40
CA TYR A 68 -0.37 11.12 11.56
C TYR A 68 -1.24 12.26 11.04
N ASP A 69 -0.74 13.50 11.11
CA ASP A 69 -1.39 14.69 10.55
C ASP A 69 -1.38 14.72 9.00
N TRP A 70 -0.49 13.95 8.41
CA TRP A 70 -0.37 13.77 6.97
C TRP A 70 -1.10 12.53 6.43
N ALA A 71 -1.82 11.78 7.27
CA ALA A 71 -2.58 10.60 6.82
C ALA A 71 -3.53 10.94 5.67
N GLY A 72 -3.50 10.13 4.61
CA GLY A 72 -4.27 10.35 3.37
C GLY A 72 -3.66 11.36 2.41
N LYS A 73 -2.55 12.02 2.75
CA LYS A 73 -1.85 12.95 1.85
C LYS A 73 -0.72 12.24 1.12
N ILE A 74 -0.54 12.57 -0.15
CA ILE A 74 0.62 12.13 -0.93
C ILE A 74 1.89 12.68 -0.27
N ARG A 75 2.93 11.84 -0.19
CA ARG A 75 4.23 12.25 0.35
C ARG A 75 4.86 13.38 -0.44
N THR A 76 5.69 14.14 0.24
CA THR A 76 6.41 15.30 -0.34
C THR A 76 7.91 15.05 -0.46
N VAL A 77 8.37 13.84 -0.15
CA VAL A 77 9.78 13.43 -0.21
C VAL A 77 9.92 12.13 -1.01
N ASP A 78 11.03 12.02 -1.73
CA ASP A 78 11.39 10.77 -2.38
C ASP A 78 11.89 9.78 -1.35
N ILE A 79 11.46 8.52 -1.47
CA ILE A 79 11.76 7.47 -0.50
C ILE A 79 12.21 6.20 -1.19
N LYS A 80 13.01 5.41 -0.47
CA LYS A 80 13.38 4.04 -0.84
C LYS A 80 13.27 3.14 0.38
N LYS A 81 13.01 1.86 0.17
CA LYS A 81 12.89 0.87 1.25
C LYS A 81 13.29 -0.51 0.74
N GLY A 82 14.17 -1.16 1.48
CA GLY A 82 14.59 -2.53 1.20
C GLY A 82 15.43 -2.69 -0.07
N SER A 83 15.86 -1.58 -0.70
CA SER A 83 16.54 -1.54 -1.97
C SER A 83 17.30 -0.22 -2.13
N GLU A 84 18.24 -0.17 -3.06
CA GLU A 84 18.91 1.08 -3.48
C GLU A 84 18.04 1.90 -4.45
N GLU A 85 17.04 1.29 -5.07
CA GLU A 85 16.13 1.94 -5.99
C GLU A 85 15.07 2.78 -5.25
N PHE A 86 14.78 3.96 -5.81
CA PHE A 86 13.68 4.78 -5.33
C PHE A 86 12.34 4.23 -5.80
N PHE A 87 11.31 4.42 -4.99
CA PHE A 87 9.94 4.40 -5.46
C PHE A 87 9.69 5.55 -6.45
N LEU A 88 8.53 5.58 -7.09
CA LEU A 88 8.21 6.63 -8.05
C LEU A 88 8.45 8.02 -7.44
N PHE A 89 9.13 8.91 -8.18
CA PHE A 89 9.42 10.26 -7.69
C PHE A 89 8.14 11.05 -7.40
N VAL A 90 8.20 11.88 -6.37
CA VAL A 90 7.04 12.65 -5.86
C VAL A 90 6.26 13.37 -6.96
N PHE A 91 6.97 14.05 -7.88
CA PHE A 91 6.34 14.82 -8.94
C PHE A 91 5.58 13.96 -9.97
N GLN A 92 5.81 12.65 -9.99
CA GLN A 92 5.16 11.70 -10.91
C GLN A 92 4.01 10.93 -10.26
N ILE A 93 3.86 10.96 -8.93
CA ILE A 93 2.90 10.11 -8.19
C ILE A 93 1.47 10.29 -8.73
N SER A 94 1.01 11.51 -8.88
CA SER A 94 -0.38 11.77 -9.30
C SER A 94 -0.67 11.28 -10.71
N GLU A 95 0.26 11.47 -11.63
CA GLU A 95 0.13 11.04 -13.02
C GLU A 95 0.30 9.52 -13.16
N GLY A 96 1.29 8.95 -12.49
CA GLY A 96 1.49 7.50 -12.45
C GLY A 96 0.29 6.77 -11.83
N ALA A 97 -0.24 7.27 -10.73
CA ALA A 97 -1.45 6.72 -10.13
C ALA A 97 -2.65 6.81 -11.08
N LYS A 98 -2.85 7.98 -11.71
CA LYS A 98 -3.92 8.12 -12.71
C LYS A 98 -3.79 7.09 -13.82
N PHE A 99 -2.60 6.90 -14.38
CA PHE A 99 -2.36 5.90 -15.41
C PHE A 99 -2.73 4.50 -14.96
N VAL A 100 -2.23 4.05 -13.81
CA VAL A 100 -2.45 2.69 -13.29
C VAL A 100 -3.93 2.44 -12.98
N PHE A 101 -4.60 3.39 -12.36
CA PHE A 101 -6.03 3.23 -12.02
C PHE A 101 -6.96 3.37 -13.23
N ASP A 102 -6.59 4.16 -14.25
CA ASP A 102 -7.31 4.18 -15.52
C ASP A 102 -7.19 2.83 -16.25
N GLU A 103 -6.02 2.17 -16.21
CA GLU A 103 -5.85 0.82 -16.74
C GLU A 103 -6.67 -0.21 -15.95
N LEU A 104 -6.66 -0.15 -14.63
CA LEU A 104 -7.48 -1.02 -13.77
C LEU A 104 -8.98 -0.88 -14.11
N ALA A 105 -9.44 0.35 -14.35
CA ALA A 105 -10.81 0.61 -14.74
C ALA A 105 -11.17 0.04 -16.13
N LYS A 106 -10.25 0.11 -17.10
CA LYS A 106 -10.43 -0.52 -18.43
C LYS A 106 -10.56 -2.03 -18.35
N GLU A 107 -9.95 -2.66 -17.36
CA GLU A 107 -10.04 -4.09 -17.08
C GLU A 107 -11.23 -4.44 -16.16
N ASN A 108 -12.25 -3.60 -16.11
CA ASN A 108 -13.46 -3.80 -15.28
C ASN A 108 -13.12 -4.05 -13.80
N THR A 109 -12.03 -3.46 -13.29
CA THR A 109 -11.57 -3.68 -11.91
C THR A 109 -11.39 -5.17 -11.58
N LEU A 110 -10.85 -5.93 -12.52
CA LEU A 110 -10.55 -7.37 -12.45
C LEU A 110 -11.79 -8.26 -12.22
N LYS A 111 -13.01 -7.76 -12.45
CA LYS A 111 -14.24 -8.56 -12.36
C LYS A 111 -14.34 -9.54 -13.51
N ASP A 112 -15.07 -10.61 -13.28
CA ASP A 112 -15.40 -11.64 -14.29
C ASP A 112 -14.18 -12.41 -14.84
N LEU A 113 -13.03 -12.32 -14.19
CA LEU A 113 -11.82 -13.08 -14.53
C LEU A 113 -11.83 -14.46 -13.91
N SER A 114 -11.21 -15.43 -14.60
CA SER A 114 -10.84 -16.70 -13.98
C SER A 114 -9.88 -16.44 -12.80
N LYS A 115 -9.78 -17.40 -11.85
CA LYS A 115 -8.81 -17.26 -10.74
C LYS A 115 -7.38 -17.05 -11.24
N GLU A 116 -6.99 -17.77 -12.29
CA GLU A 116 -5.65 -17.67 -12.85
C GLU A 116 -5.39 -16.26 -13.42
N ASP A 117 -6.31 -15.75 -14.23
CA ASP A 117 -6.18 -14.40 -14.80
C ASP A 117 -6.27 -13.32 -13.73
N PHE A 118 -7.19 -13.49 -12.75
CA PHE A 118 -7.29 -12.57 -11.62
C PHE A 118 -5.96 -12.46 -10.86
N VAL A 119 -5.32 -13.59 -10.54
CA VAL A 119 -4.04 -13.63 -9.83
C VAL A 119 -2.95 -12.91 -10.61
N LYS A 120 -2.80 -13.17 -11.91
CA LYS A 120 -1.82 -12.50 -12.76
C LYS A 120 -2.04 -10.99 -12.82
N ARG A 121 -3.29 -10.57 -13.01
CA ARG A 121 -3.61 -9.14 -13.07
C ARG A 121 -3.49 -8.45 -11.70
N LEU A 122 -3.87 -9.13 -10.63
CA LEU A 122 -3.67 -8.65 -9.26
C LEU A 122 -2.19 -8.43 -8.96
N ALA A 123 -1.32 -9.39 -9.29
CA ALA A 123 0.13 -9.27 -9.10
C ALA A 123 0.69 -8.04 -9.85
N TYR A 124 0.29 -7.86 -11.10
CA TYR A 124 0.69 -6.70 -11.90
C TYR A 124 0.25 -5.38 -11.26
N PHE A 125 -1.04 -5.20 -10.97
CA PHE A 125 -1.54 -3.95 -10.41
C PHE A 125 -1.05 -3.70 -8.98
N TYR A 126 -0.88 -4.77 -8.18
CA TYR A 126 -0.30 -4.68 -6.85
C TYR A 126 1.11 -4.09 -6.92
N GLU A 127 1.95 -4.62 -7.83
CA GLU A 127 3.32 -4.12 -8.02
C GLU A 127 3.31 -2.67 -8.50
N GLN A 128 2.48 -2.31 -9.50
CA GLN A 128 2.39 -0.94 -10.00
C GLN A 128 2.02 0.07 -8.89
N VAL A 129 1.03 -0.26 -8.05
CA VAL A 129 0.65 0.59 -6.91
C VAL A 129 1.74 0.59 -5.85
N ASN A 130 2.44 -0.54 -5.64
CA ASN A 130 3.58 -0.63 -4.75
C ASN A 130 4.75 0.24 -5.23
N PHE A 131 5.03 0.27 -6.52
CA PHE A 131 6.05 1.15 -7.11
C PHE A 131 5.70 2.64 -6.96
N ILE A 132 4.44 3.02 -7.13
CA ILE A 132 3.98 4.39 -6.89
C ILE A 132 4.25 4.82 -5.44
N HIS A 133 3.97 3.98 -4.47
CA HIS A 133 4.22 4.17 -3.04
C HIS A 133 3.83 5.57 -2.55
N PRO A 134 2.54 5.96 -2.63
CA PRO A 134 2.14 7.36 -2.55
C PRO A 134 2.28 7.99 -1.17
N PHE A 135 2.40 7.21 -0.10
CA PHE A 135 2.44 7.72 1.27
C PHE A 135 3.84 7.60 1.88
N ARG A 136 4.12 8.41 2.91
CA ARG A 136 5.41 8.36 3.62
C ARG A 136 5.60 7.05 4.39
N GLU A 137 4.53 6.50 4.97
CA GLU A 137 4.46 5.23 5.68
C GLU A 137 3.07 4.62 5.50
N GLY A 138 2.86 3.33 5.84
CA GLY A 138 1.55 2.68 5.83
C GLY A 138 1.06 2.21 4.46
N ASN A 139 1.88 2.29 3.41
CA ASN A 139 1.50 1.90 2.05
C ASN A 139 1.05 0.43 1.96
N GLY A 140 1.79 -0.49 2.57
CA GLY A 140 1.46 -1.92 2.52
C GLY A 140 0.11 -2.25 3.17
N ARG A 141 -0.18 -1.69 4.37
CA ARG A 141 -1.47 -1.88 5.05
C ARG A 141 -2.63 -1.29 4.25
N THR A 142 -2.43 -0.10 3.68
CA THR A 142 -3.41 0.55 2.82
C THR A 142 -3.71 -0.27 1.57
N GLN A 143 -2.69 -0.79 0.90
CA GLN A 143 -2.85 -1.64 -0.27
C GLN A 143 -3.60 -2.94 0.05
N ARG A 144 -3.30 -3.59 1.18
CA ARG A 144 -4.02 -4.82 1.58
C ARG A 144 -5.51 -4.58 1.70
N VAL A 145 -5.92 -3.49 2.34
CA VAL A 145 -7.34 -3.11 2.42
C VAL A 145 -7.93 -2.84 1.04
N PHE A 146 -7.25 -2.05 0.22
CA PHE A 146 -7.70 -1.71 -1.12
C PHE A 146 -7.89 -2.97 -1.99
N TRP A 147 -6.89 -3.85 -2.03
CA TRP A 147 -6.96 -5.06 -2.85
C TRP A 147 -7.95 -6.09 -2.31
N ASN A 148 -8.19 -6.15 -1.00
CA ASN A 148 -9.29 -6.94 -0.44
C ASN A 148 -10.64 -6.48 -0.97
N ARG A 149 -10.84 -5.17 -1.12
CA ARG A 149 -12.09 -4.60 -1.66
C ARG A 149 -12.25 -4.91 -3.14
N VAL A 150 -11.19 -4.76 -3.93
CA VAL A 150 -11.18 -5.15 -5.35
C VAL A 150 -11.44 -6.65 -5.51
N ALA A 151 -10.79 -7.49 -4.72
CA ALA A 151 -10.99 -8.94 -4.75
C ALA A 151 -12.45 -9.32 -4.40
N ALA A 152 -13.02 -8.72 -3.36
CA ALA A 152 -14.41 -8.96 -2.96
C ALA A 152 -15.40 -8.61 -4.09
N ASP A 153 -15.17 -7.48 -4.77
CA ASP A 153 -15.98 -7.06 -5.91
C ASP A 153 -15.85 -8.02 -7.12
N ALA A 154 -14.73 -8.74 -7.19
CA ALA A 154 -14.46 -9.78 -8.20
C ALA A 154 -14.83 -11.22 -7.73
N SER A 155 -15.51 -11.36 -6.59
CA SER A 155 -15.90 -12.65 -5.97
C SER A 155 -14.72 -13.50 -5.48
N TYR A 156 -13.64 -12.84 -5.08
CA TYR A 156 -12.48 -13.44 -4.43
C TYR A 156 -12.24 -12.83 -3.05
N PHE A 157 -11.46 -13.53 -2.22
CA PHE A 157 -10.85 -12.93 -1.03
C PHE A 157 -9.36 -13.27 -0.96
N ILE A 158 -8.56 -12.42 -0.31
CA ILE A 158 -7.12 -12.58 -0.17
C ILE A 158 -6.81 -12.91 1.29
N ASP A 159 -6.34 -14.14 1.51
CA ASP A 159 -5.97 -14.62 2.86
C ASP A 159 -4.53 -14.22 3.21
N TRP A 160 -4.35 -12.99 3.64
CA TRP A 160 -3.06 -12.44 4.04
C TRP A 160 -2.42 -13.16 5.23
N SER A 161 -3.19 -13.96 5.99
CA SER A 161 -2.64 -14.75 7.11
C SER A 161 -1.69 -15.86 6.66
N GLN A 162 -1.75 -16.24 5.39
CA GLN A 162 -0.89 -17.24 4.78
C GLN A 162 0.41 -16.66 4.20
N VAL A 163 0.62 -15.35 4.25
CA VAL A 163 1.89 -14.72 3.85
C VAL A 163 2.93 -14.94 4.93
N VAL A 164 4.06 -15.52 4.59
CA VAL A 164 5.09 -15.96 5.55
C VAL A 164 6.26 -14.97 5.57
N GLY A 165 6.62 -14.50 6.77
CA GLY A 165 7.83 -13.69 6.98
C GLY A 165 7.92 -12.48 6.06
N GLY A 166 9.05 -12.32 5.36
CA GLY A 166 9.33 -11.23 4.39
C GLY A 166 8.87 -11.50 2.96
N GLU A 167 8.14 -12.60 2.70
CA GLU A 167 7.79 -13.08 1.35
C GLU A 167 7.21 -11.98 0.45
N LEU A 168 6.26 -11.20 0.96
CA LEU A 168 5.65 -10.11 0.20
C LEU A 168 6.65 -8.98 -0.11
N ASP A 169 7.48 -8.62 0.86
CA ASP A 169 8.50 -7.58 0.68
C ASP A 169 9.55 -8.05 -0.34
N GLU A 170 10.01 -9.30 -0.27
CA GLU A 170 10.97 -9.90 -1.21
C GLU A 170 10.38 -9.98 -2.62
N ALA A 171 9.15 -10.51 -2.77
CA ALA A 171 8.46 -10.58 -4.05
C ALA A 171 8.21 -9.19 -4.66
N SER A 172 7.95 -8.18 -3.82
CA SER A 172 7.77 -6.79 -4.27
C SER A 172 9.09 -6.15 -4.72
N VAL A 173 10.21 -6.51 -4.11
CA VAL A 173 11.55 -6.08 -4.56
C VAL A 173 11.86 -6.69 -5.93
N GLU A 174 11.64 -8.01 -6.10
CA GLU A 174 11.81 -8.69 -7.39
C GLU A 174 10.98 -8.04 -8.51
N GLY A 175 9.71 -7.73 -8.23
CA GLY A 175 8.85 -7.05 -9.19
C GLY A 175 9.38 -5.67 -9.60
N ARG A 176 9.80 -4.87 -8.61
CA ARG A 176 10.26 -3.49 -8.83
C ARG A 176 11.62 -3.42 -9.53
N GLU A 177 12.60 -4.25 -9.10
CA GLU A 177 14.00 -4.13 -9.57
C GLU A 177 14.28 -4.98 -10.80
N HIS A 178 13.63 -6.13 -10.91
CA HIS A 178 13.90 -7.10 -11.96
C HIS A 178 12.74 -7.30 -12.93
N HIS A 179 11.62 -6.58 -12.72
CA HIS A 179 10.38 -6.75 -13.50
C HIS A 179 9.88 -8.19 -13.51
N ASN A 180 10.22 -8.96 -12.47
CA ASN A 180 9.84 -10.35 -12.29
C ASN A 180 8.63 -10.44 -11.36
N LEU A 181 7.45 -10.71 -11.90
CA LEU A 181 6.21 -10.83 -11.14
C LEU A 181 5.91 -12.26 -10.67
N GLU A 182 6.69 -13.25 -11.12
CA GLU A 182 6.46 -14.66 -10.80
C GLU A 182 6.33 -14.93 -9.28
N PRO A 183 7.20 -14.37 -8.40
CA PRO A 183 7.03 -14.56 -6.95
C PRO A 183 5.73 -13.97 -6.40
N LEU A 184 5.27 -12.82 -6.91
CA LEU A 184 3.97 -12.25 -6.53
C LEU A 184 2.80 -13.10 -7.03
N GLU A 185 2.86 -13.59 -8.27
CA GLU A 185 1.85 -14.47 -8.85
C GLU A 185 1.73 -15.78 -8.07
N GLU A 186 2.86 -16.42 -7.74
CA GLU A 186 2.88 -17.66 -6.93
C GLU A 186 2.29 -17.44 -5.54
N MET A 187 2.69 -16.36 -4.87
CA MET A 187 2.12 -15.99 -3.59
C MET A 187 0.62 -15.77 -3.68
N PHE A 188 0.14 -14.94 -4.64
CA PHE A 188 -1.28 -14.67 -4.82
C PHE A 188 -2.08 -15.92 -5.24
N ALA A 189 -1.51 -16.81 -6.07
CA ALA A 189 -2.16 -18.07 -6.42
C ALA A 189 -2.49 -18.94 -5.20
N ARG A 190 -1.62 -18.89 -4.19
CA ARG A 190 -1.77 -19.61 -2.93
C ARG A 190 -2.80 -18.95 -2.00
N ILE A 191 -2.80 -17.62 -1.86
CA ILE A 191 -3.59 -16.90 -0.87
C ILE A 191 -4.94 -16.36 -1.38
N VAL A 192 -5.15 -16.24 -2.71
CA VAL A 192 -6.44 -15.87 -3.30
C VAL A 192 -7.36 -17.07 -3.31
N LYS A 193 -8.56 -16.91 -2.77
CA LYS A 193 -9.59 -17.93 -2.67
C LYS A 193 -10.90 -17.41 -3.24
N PRO A 194 -11.74 -18.27 -3.86
CA PRO A 194 -13.13 -17.90 -4.17
C PRO A 194 -13.87 -17.47 -2.90
N LEU A 195 -14.75 -16.48 -3.04
CA LEU A 195 -15.57 -16.01 -1.93
C LEU A 195 -16.74 -16.95 -1.63
N PHE A 196 -17.16 -17.77 -2.64
CA PHE A 196 -18.25 -18.74 -2.55
C PHE A 196 -17.86 -20.07 -3.20
#